data_63871639bf731d77d47e53f801ffec12
#
_entry.id   63871639bf731d77d47e53f801ffec12
#
_cell.length_a   1.000
_cell.length_b   1.000
_cell.length_c   1.000
_cell.angle_alpha   90.00
_cell.angle_beta   90.00
_cell.angle_gamma   90.00
#
_symmetry.space_group_name_H-M   'P 1'
#
loop_
_entity.id
_entity.type
_entity.pdbx_description
1 polymer ?
#
loop_
_entity_poly.entity_id
_entity_poly.type
_entity_poly.pdbx_seq_one_letter_code
_entity_poly.pdbx_strand_id
1 'polypeptide(L)'
;NKNRAAVKAESPALSFYSCPTAGIKRLRRHRFYTSLKGRVRDMKELVRLEGITKAYGDHVIIPPLSLSIHDGEFLTLLGPSGCGKTTLLRMLAGLDTPTKGKIILDGQDITNLPPYKRDVNMVFQNYALFPHMTAEENIGFGLRMKGVGKEEAAKRTQKLLKLIRLEDLRSRYPSQMSGGQQQRVAVARALVNNPKMLLLDEPLGALDYQLRKTLQIELKDLQEELGLTFVFVTHDQEEALTMSDRIVIMDLSLIHISE
;
A
#
# COMPACT_ATOMS: atom_id res chain seq x y z
N ASN A 1 33.53 -29.71 -37.74
CA ASN A 1 32.20 -29.35 -38.19
C ASN A 1 31.20 -29.46 -37.03
N LYS A 2 30.87 -28.36 -36.46
CA LYS A 2 29.58 -27.92 -35.98
C LYS A 2 29.77 -26.95 -34.81
N ASN A 3 29.60 -25.68 -35.15
CA ASN A 3 29.44 -24.59 -34.21
C ASN A 3 28.24 -24.84 -33.30
N ARG A 4 28.46 -24.75 -31.99
CA ARG A 4 27.45 -24.44 -30.99
C ARG A 4 27.85 -23.14 -30.34
N ALA A 5 27.19 -22.07 -30.74
CA ALA A 5 27.24 -20.80 -30.06
C ALA A 5 26.47 -20.93 -28.73
N ALA A 6 27.19 -20.86 -27.62
CA ALA A 6 26.61 -20.74 -26.30
C ALA A 6 26.32 -19.24 -26.05
N VAL A 7 25.03 -18.91 -25.99
CA VAL A 7 24.59 -17.60 -25.51
C VAL A 7 24.79 -17.58 -24.00
N LYS A 8 25.80 -16.84 -23.54
CA LYS A 8 25.98 -16.49 -22.14
C LYS A 8 24.94 -15.45 -21.76
N ALA A 9 23.97 -15.85 -20.93
CA ALA A 9 23.13 -14.93 -20.19
C ALA A 9 23.96 -14.34 -19.03
N GLU A 10 24.36 -13.08 -19.18
CA GLU A 10 24.95 -12.31 -18.10
C GLU A 10 23.85 -11.87 -17.13
N SER A 11 23.90 -12.39 -15.91
CA SER A 11 23.16 -11.88 -14.78
C SER A 11 23.70 -10.51 -14.38
N PRO A 12 22.90 -9.44 -14.27
CA PRO A 12 23.39 -8.20 -13.69
C PRO A 12 23.56 -8.37 -12.17
N ALA A 13 24.82 -8.27 -11.73
CA ALA A 13 25.20 -8.26 -10.33
C ALA A 13 24.55 -7.08 -9.58
N LEU A 14 24.04 -7.35 -8.38
CA LEU A 14 23.63 -6.36 -7.40
C LEU A 14 24.84 -5.48 -7.03
N SER A 15 24.89 -4.24 -7.49
CA SER A 15 25.85 -3.27 -7.03
C SER A 15 25.28 -2.50 -5.85
N PHE A 16 25.87 -2.68 -4.68
CA PHE A 16 25.69 -1.84 -3.53
C PHE A 16 26.28 -0.46 -3.83
N TYR A 17 25.45 0.59 -3.85
CA TYR A 17 25.93 1.95 -3.95
C TYR A 17 26.22 2.50 -2.55
N SER A 18 27.50 2.59 -2.21
CA SER A 18 28.02 3.56 -1.24
C SER A 18 28.06 4.93 -1.93
N CYS A 19 27.44 5.95 -1.32
CA CYS A 19 27.42 7.30 -1.82
C CYS A 19 28.80 7.97 -1.61
N PRO A 20 29.53 8.38 -2.67
CA PRO A 20 30.54 9.41 -2.58
C PRO A 20 30.02 10.68 -3.29
N THR A 21 30.05 11.77 -2.58
CA THR A 21 29.88 13.12 -3.09
C THR A 21 30.94 13.41 -4.15
N ALA A 22 30.60 13.38 -5.42
CA ALA A 22 31.13 14.15 -6.54
C ALA A 22 30.72 13.54 -7.89
N GLY A 23 30.08 14.32 -8.73
CA GLY A 23 30.03 14.08 -10.18
C GLY A 23 28.80 13.32 -10.70
N ILE A 24 27.60 13.83 -10.51
CA ILE A 24 26.39 13.28 -11.15
C ILE A 24 26.34 13.72 -12.61
N LYS A 25 26.74 12.82 -13.52
CA LYS A 25 26.40 12.93 -14.94
C LYS A 25 24.92 12.60 -15.14
N ARG A 26 24.22 13.52 -15.75
CA ARG A 26 22.82 13.53 -16.19
C ARG A 26 22.42 12.17 -16.82
N LEU A 27 21.63 11.35 -16.13
CA LEU A 27 20.93 10.22 -16.72
C LEU A 27 19.45 10.57 -16.89
N ARG A 28 19.08 10.92 -18.13
CA ARG A 28 17.69 11.02 -18.57
C ARG A 28 17.13 9.59 -18.69
N ARG A 29 16.26 9.17 -17.76
CA ARG A 29 15.13 8.22 -17.94
C ARG A 29 14.62 7.80 -16.59
N HIS A 30 13.31 7.98 -16.38
CA HIS A 30 12.60 7.42 -15.23
C HIS A 30 12.81 5.90 -15.18
N ARG A 31 13.39 5.39 -14.12
CA ARG A 31 13.46 3.94 -13.88
C ARG A 31 12.64 3.62 -12.66
N PHE A 32 11.46 3.08 -12.88
CA PHE A 32 10.77 2.29 -11.87
C PHE A 32 11.42 0.91 -11.87
N TYR A 33 12.01 0.50 -10.75
CA TYR A 33 12.56 -0.84 -10.59
C TYR A 33 11.54 -1.72 -9.88
N THR A 34 11.19 -2.83 -10.49
CA THR A 34 10.38 -3.87 -9.85
C THR A 34 11.27 -5.07 -9.58
N SER A 35 11.35 -5.51 -8.31
CA SER A 35 12.00 -6.77 -7.95
C SER A 35 10.93 -7.83 -7.79
N LEU A 36 11.10 -8.98 -8.45
CA LEU A 36 10.17 -10.09 -8.41
C LEU A 36 10.72 -11.22 -7.54
N LYS A 37 10.06 -11.55 -6.44
CA LYS A 37 10.21 -12.86 -5.81
C LYS A 37 9.26 -13.85 -6.52
N GLY A 38 9.77 -14.55 -7.46
CA GLY A 38 9.51 -15.87 -8.04
C GLY A 38 8.08 -16.40 -8.33
N ARG A 39 6.94 -15.65 -8.25
CA ARG A 39 5.59 -16.23 -8.48
C ARG A 39 4.60 -15.42 -9.34
N VAL A 40 5.01 -14.38 -10.02
CA VAL A 40 4.06 -13.42 -10.66
C VAL A 40 3.54 -13.84 -12.04
N ARG A 41 3.96 -14.98 -12.61
CA ARG A 41 3.67 -15.29 -14.02
C ARG A 41 2.20 -15.64 -14.36
N ASP A 42 1.37 -16.00 -13.35
CA ASP A 42 -0.02 -16.43 -13.58
C ASP A 42 -1.06 -15.70 -12.71
N MET A 43 -0.72 -14.57 -12.07
CA MET A 43 -1.65 -13.85 -11.20
C MET A 43 -2.55 -12.93 -12.02
N LYS A 44 -3.85 -12.93 -11.71
CA LYS A 44 -4.83 -12.00 -12.31
C LYS A 44 -4.45 -10.56 -11.99
N GLU A 45 -4.48 -9.67 -12.99
CA GLU A 45 -4.34 -8.23 -12.78
C GLU A 45 -5.61 -7.71 -12.06
N LEU A 46 -5.43 -7.12 -10.89
CA LEU A 46 -6.50 -6.49 -10.11
C LEU A 46 -6.62 -5.01 -10.43
N VAL A 47 -5.48 -4.29 -10.46
CA VAL A 47 -5.46 -2.85 -10.76
C VAL A 47 -4.48 -2.58 -11.90
N ARG A 48 -4.91 -1.71 -12.82
CA ARG A 48 -4.06 -1.18 -13.87
C ARG A 48 -4.10 0.35 -13.86
N LEU A 49 -2.91 0.93 -13.74
CA LEU A 49 -2.66 2.36 -13.91
C LEU A 49 -2.16 2.60 -15.32
N GLU A 50 -2.87 3.41 -16.09
CA GLU A 50 -2.53 3.72 -17.50
C GLU A 50 -2.09 5.16 -17.63
N GLY A 51 -0.77 5.40 -17.66
CA GLY A 51 -0.17 6.71 -17.87
C GLY A 51 -0.67 7.78 -16.90
N ILE A 52 -0.97 7.40 -15.64
CA ILE A 52 -1.44 8.36 -14.64
C ILE A 52 -0.39 9.42 -14.38
N THR A 53 -0.83 10.65 -14.29
CA THR A 53 0.01 11.82 -13.97
C THR A 53 -0.69 12.63 -12.90
N LYS A 54 0.05 13.18 -11.95
CA LYS A 54 -0.45 14.13 -10.98
C LYS A 54 0.39 15.39 -10.94
N ALA A 55 -0.26 16.54 -11.14
CA ALA A 55 0.35 17.84 -10.99
C ALA A 55 -0.55 18.75 -10.14
N TYR A 56 0.06 19.65 -9.40
CA TYR A 56 -0.59 20.75 -8.69
C TYR A 56 -0.01 22.07 -9.25
N GLY A 57 -0.83 22.78 -10.03
CA GLY A 57 -0.34 23.89 -10.83
C GLY A 57 0.75 23.40 -11.82
N ASP A 58 1.90 24.05 -11.79
CA ASP A 58 3.04 23.71 -12.66
C ASP A 58 3.95 22.61 -12.08
N HIS A 59 3.68 22.16 -10.84
CA HIS A 59 4.51 21.14 -10.18
C HIS A 59 3.99 19.74 -10.46
N VAL A 60 4.75 18.94 -11.19
CA VAL A 60 4.47 17.53 -11.46
C VAL A 60 4.97 16.68 -10.28
N ILE A 61 4.05 16.10 -9.51
CA ILE A 61 4.35 15.21 -8.39
C ILE A 61 4.53 13.77 -8.85
N ILE A 62 3.68 13.31 -9.76
CA ILE A 62 3.78 11.97 -10.35
C ILE A 62 3.84 12.16 -11.87
N PRO A 63 4.99 11.88 -12.48
CA PRO A 63 5.13 11.84 -13.94
C PRO A 63 4.33 10.68 -14.50
N PRO A 64 4.19 10.57 -15.84
CA PRO A 64 3.42 9.48 -16.45
C PRO A 64 3.86 8.10 -15.91
N LEU A 65 3.00 7.47 -15.14
CA LEU A 65 3.20 6.18 -14.48
C LEU A 65 2.20 5.17 -15.03
N SER A 66 2.72 4.03 -15.51
CA SER A 66 1.91 2.84 -15.78
C SER A 66 2.39 1.70 -14.89
N LEU A 67 1.45 1.07 -14.18
CA LEU A 67 1.74 0.03 -13.18
C LEU A 67 0.55 -0.93 -13.10
N SER A 68 0.82 -2.24 -13.13
CA SER A 68 -0.17 -3.26 -12.81
C SER A 68 0.04 -3.75 -11.38
N ILE A 69 -1.06 -3.96 -10.66
CA ILE A 69 -1.11 -4.58 -9.32
C ILE A 69 -1.92 -5.88 -9.46
N HIS A 70 -1.37 -6.99 -8.96
CA HIS A 70 -1.98 -8.29 -9.11
C HIS A 70 -2.85 -8.66 -7.90
N ASP A 71 -3.81 -9.52 -8.14
CA ASP A 71 -4.72 -10.00 -7.09
C ASP A 71 -3.96 -10.84 -6.06
N GLY A 72 -4.17 -10.55 -4.78
CA GLY A 72 -3.52 -11.24 -3.66
C GLY A 72 -2.03 -10.89 -3.47
N GLU A 73 -1.43 -9.92 -4.20
CA GLU A 73 -0.03 -9.53 -3.96
C GLU A 73 0.12 -8.54 -2.80
N PHE A 74 1.26 -8.60 -2.13
CA PHE A 74 1.74 -7.56 -1.23
C PHE A 74 2.71 -6.65 -1.99
N LEU A 75 2.22 -5.54 -2.51
CA LEU A 75 3.01 -4.55 -3.24
C LEU A 75 3.51 -3.45 -2.31
N THR A 76 4.80 -3.17 -2.31
CA THR A 76 5.35 -2.02 -1.58
C THR A 76 5.80 -0.90 -2.51
N LEU A 77 5.39 0.32 -2.18
CA LEU A 77 5.90 1.57 -2.74
C LEU A 77 6.99 2.10 -1.81
N LEU A 78 8.24 2.02 -2.25
CA LEU A 78 9.42 2.44 -1.49
C LEU A 78 10.00 3.71 -2.09
N GLY A 79 10.40 4.64 -1.25
CA GLY A 79 11.10 5.86 -1.69
C GLY A 79 11.18 6.93 -0.61
N PRO A 80 11.93 8.01 -0.85
CA PRO A 80 12.08 9.10 0.11
C PRO A 80 10.75 9.87 0.34
N SER A 81 10.69 10.65 1.40
CA SER A 81 9.53 11.51 1.66
C SER A 81 9.36 12.52 0.51
N GLY A 82 8.12 12.79 0.13
CA GLY A 82 7.79 13.74 -0.93
C GLY A 82 7.83 13.19 -2.37
N CYS A 83 8.26 11.94 -2.64
CA CYS A 83 8.30 11.39 -4.00
C CYS A 83 6.93 10.97 -4.58
N GLY A 84 5.82 11.26 -3.90
CA GLY A 84 4.47 11.02 -4.41
C GLY A 84 3.79 9.72 -3.98
N LYS A 85 4.37 8.91 -3.09
CA LYS A 85 3.78 7.63 -2.62
C LYS A 85 2.37 7.80 -2.03
N THR A 86 2.23 8.67 -1.04
CA THR A 86 0.93 9.01 -0.43
C THR A 86 -0.05 9.58 -1.46
N THR A 87 0.44 10.39 -2.42
CA THR A 87 -0.39 10.93 -3.50
C THR A 87 -0.92 9.81 -4.39
N LEU A 88 -0.09 8.82 -4.73
CA LEU A 88 -0.50 7.65 -5.49
C LEU A 88 -1.56 6.82 -4.72
N LEU A 89 -1.34 6.57 -3.41
CA LEU A 89 -2.33 5.91 -2.57
C LEU A 89 -3.66 6.67 -2.54
N ARG A 90 -3.61 8.00 -2.37
CA ARG A 90 -4.82 8.85 -2.34
C ARG A 90 -5.59 8.79 -3.66
N MET A 91 -4.89 8.72 -4.80
CA MET A 91 -5.54 8.53 -6.10
C MET A 91 -6.19 7.15 -6.22
N LEU A 92 -5.55 6.08 -5.75
CA LEU A 92 -6.13 4.73 -5.69
C LEU A 92 -7.36 4.69 -4.78
N ALA A 93 -7.30 5.34 -3.63
CA ALA A 93 -8.43 5.45 -2.69
C ALA A 93 -9.59 6.34 -3.19
N GLY A 94 -9.36 7.15 -4.23
CA GLY A 94 -10.35 8.13 -4.72
C GLY A 94 -10.43 9.41 -3.89
N LEU A 95 -9.47 9.65 -3.01
CA LEU A 95 -9.32 10.87 -2.22
C LEU A 95 -8.67 12.00 -3.02
N ASP A 96 -8.08 11.66 -4.15
CA ASP A 96 -7.53 12.60 -5.13
C ASP A 96 -7.77 12.03 -6.54
N THR A 97 -7.75 12.88 -7.56
CA THR A 97 -7.91 12.48 -8.96
C THR A 97 -6.60 12.70 -9.73
N PRO A 98 -6.22 11.79 -10.63
CA PRO A 98 -5.08 12.03 -11.51
C PRO A 98 -5.36 13.22 -12.45
N THR A 99 -4.32 13.96 -12.81
CA THR A 99 -4.41 15.04 -13.82
C THR A 99 -4.61 14.47 -15.23
N LYS A 100 -3.99 13.30 -15.49
CA LYS A 100 -4.12 12.55 -16.75
C LYS A 100 -4.04 11.05 -16.47
N GLY A 101 -4.48 10.23 -17.43
CA GLY A 101 -4.44 8.80 -17.36
C GLY A 101 -5.68 8.19 -16.73
N LYS A 102 -5.64 6.86 -16.50
CA LYS A 102 -6.78 6.10 -15.97
C LYS A 102 -6.34 5.14 -14.87
N ILE A 103 -7.29 4.87 -13.96
CA ILE A 103 -7.17 3.85 -12.91
C ILE A 103 -8.27 2.83 -13.16
N ILE A 104 -7.90 1.59 -13.43
CA ILE A 104 -8.81 0.48 -13.70
C ILE A 104 -8.69 -0.52 -12.56
N LEU A 105 -9.78 -0.85 -11.89
CA LEU A 105 -9.87 -1.85 -10.83
C LEU A 105 -10.81 -2.99 -11.29
N ASP A 106 -10.29 -4.20 -11.37
CA ASP A 106 -11.04 -5.40 -11.80
C ASP A 106 -11.84 -5.17 -13.09
N GLY A 107 -11.20 -4.52 -14.07
CA GLY A 107 -11.79 -4.19 -15.37
C GLY A 107 -12.68 -2.95 -15.41
N GLN A 108 -12.99 -2.34 -14.28
CA GLN A 108 -13.82 -1.13 -14.20
C GLN A 108 -12.95 0.14 -14.08
N ASP A 109 -13.22 1.16 -14.91
CA ASP A 109 -12.60 2.48 -14.76
C ASP A 109 -13.16 3.18 -13.51
N ILE A 110 -12.28 3.36 -12.51
CA ILE A 110 -12.60 3.99 -11.23
C ILE A 110 -12.00 5.40 -11.11
N THR A 111 -11.42 5.94 -12.17
CA THR A 111 -10.65 7.19 -12.14
C THR A 111 -11.41 8.33 -11.45
N ASN A 112 -12.67 8.50 -11.77
CA ASN A 112 -13.54 9.57 -11.24
C ASN A 112 -14.56 9.08 -10.20
N LEU A 113 -14.47 7.82 -9.77
CA LEU A 113 -15.37 7.32 -8.73
C LEU A 113 -14.97 7.88 -7.36
N PRO A 114 -15.93 8.35 -6.56
CA PRO A 114 -15.64 8.79 -5.19
C PRO A 114 -15.24 7.62 -4.29
N PRO A 115 -14.53 7.86 -3.17
CA PRO A 115 -14.00 6.82 -2.29
C PRO A 115 -15.03 5.77 -1.85
N TYR A 116 -16.22 6.19 -1.47
CA TYR A 116 -17.27 5.30 -0.95
C TYR A 116 -17.87 4.35 -1.98
N LYS A 117 -17.59 4.55 -3.28
CA LYS A 117 -17.99 3.67 -4.39
C LYS A 117 -16.89 2.74 -4.85
N ARG A 118 -15.70 2.82 -4.26
CA ARG A 118 -14.57 1.95 -4.60
C ARG A 118 -14.48 0.79 -3.61
N ASP A 119 -14.19 -0.41 -4.11
CA ASP A 119 -13.89 -1.58 -3.28
C ASP A 119 -12.43 -1.54 -2.76
N VAL A 120 -12.03 -0.37 -2.27
CA VAL A 120 -10.69 -0.07 -1.77
C VAL A 120 -10.83 0.63 -0.44
N ASN A 121 -10.08 0.19 0.56
CA ASN A 121 -10.00 0.88 1.84
C ASN A 121 -8.57 1.32 2.15
N MET A 122 -8.43 2.37 2.97
CA MET A 122 -7.14 2.95 3.31
C MET A 122 -6.98 3.06 4.82
N VAL A 123 -5.80 2.69 5.31
CA VAL A 123 -5.31 2.95 6.66
C VAL A 123 -4.32 4.11 6.58
N PHE A 124 -4.61 5.18 7.29
CA PHE A 124 -3.78 6.37 7.32
C PHE A 124 -2.63 6.23 8.34
N GLN A 125 -1.58 7.01 8.17
CA GLN A 125 -0.40 7.03 9.03
C GLN A 125 -0.74 7.28 10.53
N ASN A 126 -1.76 8.10 10.81
CA ASN A 126 -2.25 8.40 12.16
C ASN A 126 -3.42 7.50 12.58
N TYR A 127 -3.66 6.39 11.86
CA TYR A 127 -4.75 5.43 12.06
C TYR A 127 -6.16 6.01 11.91
N ALA A 128 -6.35 7.30 12.11
CA ALA A 128 -7.61 8.06 12.01
C ALA A 128 -8.80 7.35 12.69
N LEU A 129 -8.59 6.77 13.89
CA LEU A 129 -9.66 6.18 14.67
C LEU A 129 -10.60 7.27 15.20
N PHE A 130 -11.88 6.94 15.32
CA PHE A 130 -12.87 7.81 15.94
C PHE A 130 -12.65 7.81 17.47
N PRO A 131 -12.19 8.93 18.07
CA PRO A 131 -11.77 8.94 19.48
C PRO A 131 -12.93 8.74 20.47
N HIS A 132 -14.15 9.04 20.05
CA HIS A 132 -15.38 8.91 20.81
C HIS A 132 -16.08 7.55 20.65
N MET A 133 -15.49 6.63 19.91
CA MET A 133 -15.98 5.28 19.66
C MET A 133 -15.04 4.25 20.26
N THR A 134 -15.59 3.15 20.78
CA THR A 134 -14.83 1.98 21.22
C THR A 134 -14.16 1.27 20.02
N ALA A 135 -13.31 0.27 20.29
CA ALA A 135 -12.72 -0.59 19.24
C ALA A 135 -13.79 -1.27 18.39
N GLU A 136 -14.78 -1.88 19.04
CA GLU A 136 -15.90 -2.55 18.38
C GLU A 136 -16.71 -1.58 17.51
N GLU A 137 -17.00 -0.39 18.01
CA GLU A 137 -17.74 0.64 17.28
C GLU A 137 -16.95 1.20 16.10
N ASN A 138 -15.64 1.39 16.26
CA ASN A 138 -14.74 1.79 15.18
C ASN A 138 -14.76 0.75 14.04
N ILE A 139 -14.57 -0.53 14.38
CA ILE A 139 -14.57 -1.61 13.37
C ILE A 139 -15.92 -1.70 12.67
N GLY A 140 -17.03 -1.72 13.44
CA GLY A 140 -18.39 -1.85 12.92
C GLY A 140 -18.93 -0.63 12.18
N PHE A 141 -18.23 0.52 12.21
CA PHE A 141 -18.72 1.78 11.66
C PHE A 141 -19.09 1.67 10.16
N GLY A 142 -18.21 1.07 9.36
CA GLY A 142 -18.43 0.94 7.92
C GLY A 142 -19.66 0.10 7.57
N LEU A 143 -19.94 -0.94 8.35
CA LEU A 143 -21.12 -1.80 8.17
C LEU A 143 -22.40 -1.02 8.49
N ARG A 144 -22.40 -0.19 9.53
CA ARG A 144 -23.53 0.66 9.90
C ARG A 144 -23.84 1.68 8.78
N MET A 145 -22.79 2.28 8.19
CA MET A 145 -22.95 3.22 7.08
C MET A 145 -23.51 2.57 5.81
N LYS A 146 -23.21 1.29 5.59
CA LYS A 146 -23.76 0.48 4.50
C LYS A 146 -25.15 -0.09 4.78
N GLY A 147 -25.74 0.18 5.95
CA GLY A 147 -27.07 -0.31 6.33
C GLY A 147 -27.13 -1.81 6.60
N VAL A 148 -25.99 -2.45 6.92
CA VAL A 148 -25.96 -3.87 7.26
C VAL A 148 -26.71 -4.10 8.57
N GLY A 149 -27.56 -5.13 8.63
CA GLY A 149 -28.34 -5.48 9.82
C GLY A 149 -27.47 -5.67 11.08
N LYS A 150 -28.00 -5.30 12.24
CA LYS A 150 -27.26 -5.26 13.50
C LYS A 150 -26.59 -6.61 13.86
N GLU A 151 -27.30 -7.70 13.67
CA GLU A 151 -26.80 -9.06 13.97
C GLU A 151 -25.62 -9.44 13.09
N GLU A 152 -25.72 -9.25 11.78
CA GLU A 152 -24.66 -9.53 10.83
C GLU A 152 -23.46 -8.59 11.04
N ALA A 153 -23.69 -7.31 11.33
CA ALA A 153 -22.64 -6.36 11.66
C ALA A 153 -21.88 -6.78 12.92
N ALA A 154 -22.59 -7.18 13.98
CA ALA A 154 -21.97 -7.68 15.21
C ALA A 154 -21.14 -8.94 14.96
N LYS A 155 -21.67 -9.90 14.19
CA LYS A 155 -20.96 -11.15 13.83
C LYS A 155 -19.65 -10.87 13.07
N ARG A 156 -19.69 -9.99 12.04
CA ARG A 156 -18.48 -9.62 11.28
C ARG A 156 -17.46 -8.88 12.14
N THR A 157 -17.93 -7.95 12.96
CA THR A 157 -17.05 -7.19 13.87
C THR A 157 -16.37 -8.11 14.88
N GLN A 158 -17.11 -9.05 15.47
CA GLN A 158 -16.57 -10.03 16.42
C GLN A 158 -15.54 -10.96 15.75
N LYS A 159 -15.82 -11.41 14.52
CA LYS A 159 -14.85 -12.21 13.74
C LYS A 159 -13.52 -11.46 13.54
N LEU A 160 -13.58 -10.16 13.21
CA LEU A 160 -12.38 -9.35 13.05
C LEU A 160 -11.66 -9.06 14.37
N LEU A 161 -12.40 -8.78 15.46
CA LEU A 161 -11.79 -8.63 16.78
C LEU A 161 -10.99 -9.87 17.18
N LYS A 162 -11.53 -11.06 16.91
CA LYS A 162 -10.82 -12.33 17.13
C LYS A 162 -9.59 -12.46 16.24
N LEU A 163 -9.69 -12.14 14.95
CA LEU A 163 -8.60 -12.21 13.99
C LEU A 163 -7.41 -11.32 14.40
N ILE A 164 -7.70 -10.11 14.91
CA ILE A 164 -6.67 -9.17 15.38
C ILE A 164 -6.29 -9.37 16.86
N ARG A 165 -6.83 -10.39 17.55
CA ARG A 165 -6.58 -10.74 18.96
C ARG A 165 -6.86 -9.58 19.94
N LEU A 166 -7.98 -8.89 19.76
CA LEU A 166 -8.40 -7.75 20.59
C LEU A 166 -9.82 -7.92 21.17
N GLU A 167 -10.30 -9.17 21.35
CA GLU A 167 -11.64 -9.45 21.91
C GLU A 167 -11.84 -8.81 23.28
N ASP A 168 -10.82 -8.92 24.16
CA ASP A 168 -10.87 -8.40 25.54
C ASP A 168 -10.82 -6.87 25.59
N LEU A 169 -10.44 -6.23 24.48
CA LEU A 169 -10.30 -4.77 24.38
C LEU A 169 -11.42 -4.11 23.56
N ARG A 170 -12.48 -4.88 23.20
CA ARG A 170 -13.56 -4.40 22.32
C ARG A 170 -14.25 -3.12 22.80
N SER A 171 -14.38 -2.97 24.14
CA SER A 171 -15.03 -1.82 24.78
C SER A 171 -14.09 -0.65 25.09
N ARG A 172 -12.79 -0.74 24.78
CA ARG A 172 -11.84 0.34 25.03
C ARG A 172 -11.90 1.41 23.94
N TYR A 173 -11.69 2.64 24.36
CA TYR A 173 -11.51 3.79 23.49
C TYR A 173 -10.06 3.87 22.96
N PRO A 174 -9.80 4.52 21.82
CA PRO A 174 -8.45 4.70 21.28
C PRO A 174 -7.44 5.25 22.29
N SER A 175 -7.83 6.22 23.14
CA SER A 175 -6.99 6.79 24.18
C SER A 175 -6.51 5.79 25.26
N GLN A 176 -7.16 4.63 25.34
CA GLN A 176 -6.84 3.56 26.29
C GLN A 176 -6.04 2.42 25.65
N MET A 177 -5.58 2.60 24.40
CA MET A 177 -4.90 1.59 23.61
C MET A 177 -3.47 2.01 23.27
N SER A 178 -2.55 1.04 23.21
CA SER A 178 -1.21 1.25 22.65
C SER A 178 -1.28 1.54 21.14
N GLY A 179 -0.23 2.13 20.58
CA GLY A 179 -0.16 2.42 19.14
C GLY A 179 -0.39 1.17 18.27
N GLY A 180 0.21 0.03 18.63
CA GLY A 180 -0.01 -1.22 17.90
C GLY A 180 -1.44 -1.75 18.01
N GLN A 181 -2.11 -1.57 19.16
CA GLN A 181 -3.53 -1.92 19.31
C GLN A 181 -4.42 -1.02 18.45
N GLN A 182 -4.15 0.29 18.44
CA GLN A 182 -4.85 1.24 17.57
C GLN A 182 -4.69 0.90 16.10
N GLN A 183 -3.49 0.54 15.68
CA GLN A 183 -3.20 0.11 14.31
C GLN A 183 -4.02 -1.13 13.93
N ARG A 184 -4.03 -2.17 14.76
CA ARG A 184 -4.83 -3.38 14.50
C ARG A 184 -6.31 -3.05 14.37
N VAL A 185 -6.86 -2.18 15.22
CA VAL A 185 -8.25 -1.70 15.10
C VAL A 185 -8.48 -0.96 13.78
N ALA A 186 -7.54 -0.11 13.34
CA ALA A 186 -7.65 0.60 12.07
C ALA A 186 -7.62 -0.34 10.86
N VAL A 187 -6.76 -1.37 10.89
CA VAL A 187 -6.72 -2.43 9.87
C VAL A 187 -8.03 -3.21 9.86
N ALA A 188 -8.53 -3.65 11.02
CA ALA A 188 -9.81 -4.37 11.09
C ALA A 188 -10.99 -3.52 10.62
N ARG A 189 -11.03 -2.21 10.95
CA ARG A 189 -12.02 -1.26 10.43
C ARG A 189 -11.98 -1.18 8.91
N ALA A 190 -10.80 -1.20 8.33
CA ALA A 190 -10.65 -1.18 6.88
C ALA A 190 -11.08 -2.50 6.23
N LEU A 191 -10.87 -3.63 6.90
CA LEU A 191 -11.21 -4.98 6.41
C LEU A 191 -12.68 -5.35 6.54
N VAL A 192 -13.44 -4.73 7.46
CA VAL A 192 -14.82 -5.14 7.79
C VAL A 192 -15.78 -5.11 6.61
N ASN A 193 -15.51 -4.26 5.63
CA ASN A 193 -16.28 -4.11 4.40
C ASN A 193 -15.89 -5.08 3.27
N ASN A 194 -14.95 -6.01 3.51
CA ASN A 194 -14.38 -6.94 2.53
C ASN A 194 -13.91 -6.21 1.25
N PRO A 195 -12.95 -5.28 1.35
CA PRO A 195 -12.43 -4.59 0.18
C PRO A 195 -11.64 -5.55 -0.70
N LYS A 196 -11.54 -5.25 -2.01
CA LYS A 196 -10.64 -5.97 -2.93
C LYS A 196 -9.16 -5.63 -2.68
N MET A 197 -8.90 -4.43 -2.17
CA MET A 197 -7.54 -3.95 -1.93
C MET A 197 -7.48 -3.09 -0.67
N LEU A 198 -6.43 -3.29 0.13
CA LEU A 198 -6.10 -2.49 1.29
C LEU A 198 -4.87 -1.62 1.03
N LEU A 199 -5.01 -0.32 1.24
CA LEU A 199 -3.95 0.66 1.13
C LEU A 199 -3.43 1.03 2.52
N LEU A 200 -2.12 0.99 2.71
CA LEU A 200 -1.46 1.24 4.00
C LEU A 200 -0.42 2.36 3.84
N ASP A 201 -0.70 3.54 4.39
CA ASP A 201 0.16 4.72 4.29
C ASP A 201 1.06 4.85 5.53
N GLU A 202 2.31 4.40 5.42
CA GLU A 202 3.32 4.38 6.50
C GLU A 202 2.78 3.87 7.86
N PRO A 203 2.06 2.74 7.91
CA PRO A 203 1.31 2.34 9.11
C PRO A 203 2.20 1.96 10.30
N LEU A 204 3.50 1.71 10.07
CA LEU A 204 4.46 1.28 11.09
C LEU A 204 5.40 2.43 11.54
N GLY A 205 5.34 3.61 10.90
CA GLY A 205 6.30 4.68 11.09
C GLY A 205 6.37 5.26 12.51
N ALA A 206 5.26 5.25 13.25
CA ALA A 206 5.16 5.85 14.60
C ALA A 206 5.48 4.86 15.75
N LEU A 207 5.91 3.62 15.42
CA LEU A 207 6.10 2.55 16.40
C LEU A 207 7.57 2.34 16.76
N ASP A 208 7.82 1.86 17.99
CA ASP A 208 9.15 1.40 18.38
C ASP A 208 9.59 0.16 17.57
N TYR A 209 10.89 -0.10 17.55
CA TYR A 209 11.48 -1.14 16.71
C TYR A 209 10.92 -2.55 16.98
N GLN A 210 10.78 -2.92 18.27
CA GLN A 210 10.33 -4.26 18.64
C GLN A 210 8.87 -4.51 18.22
N LEU A 211 8.02 -3.55 18.50
CA LEU A 211 6.60 -3.60 18.13
C LEU A 211 6.43 -3.58 16.61
N ARG A 212 7.24 -2.79 15.91
CA ARG A 212 7.25 -2.72 14.44
C ARG A 212 7.54 -4.09 13.83
N LYS A 213 8.58 -4.81 14.30
CA LYS A 213 8.92 -6.15 13.82
C LYS A 213 7.79 -7.17 14.03
N THR A 214 7.15 -7.13 15.20
CA THR A 214 6.01 -8.00 15.48
C THR A 214 4.85 -7.73 14.52
N LEU A 215 4.52 -6.44 14.31
CA LEU A 215 3.41 -6.04 13.44
C LEU A 215 3.68 -6.27 11.95
N GLN A 216 4.94 -6.25 11.50
CA GLN A 216 5.31 -6.65 10.13
C GLN A 216 4.89 -8.09 9.86
N ILE A 217 5.23 -9.00 10.77
CA ILE A 217 4.87 -10.42 10.64
C ILE A 217 3.34 -10.57 10.67
N GLU A 218 2.68 -9.96 11.64
CA GLU A 218 1.22 -10.05 11.77
C GLU A 218 0.47 -9.50 10.55
N LEU A 219 0.94 -8.40 9.94
CA LEU A 219 0.33 -7.85 8.72
C LEU A 219 0.54 -8.76 7.51
N LYS A 220 1.70 -9.40 7.39
CA LYS A 220 1.97 -10.36 6.32
C LYS A 220 1.12 -11.62 6.48
N ASP A 221 1.07 -12.19 7.69
CA ASP A 221 0.23 -13.35 8.01
C ASP A 221 -1.24 -13.05 7.72
N LEU A 222 -1.72 -11.87 8.13
CA LEU A 222 -3.09 -11.43 7.89
C LEU A 222 -3.40 -11.31 6.38
N GLN A 223 -2.49 -10.77 5.60
CA GLN A 223 -2.63 -10.65 4.15
C GLN A 223 -2.72 -12.03 3.49
N GLU A 224 -1.86 -12.97 3.90
CA GLU A 224 -1.86 -14.34 3.38
C GLU A 224 -3.12 -15.12 3.78
N GLU A 225 -3.56 -15.00 5.05
CA GLU A 225 -4.78 -15.66 5.54
C GLU A 225 -6.03 -15.18 4.79
N LEU A 226 -6.11 -13.89 4.48
CA LEU A 226 -7.26 -13.30 3.81
C LEU A 226 -7.18 -13.38 2.29
N GLY A 227 -6.00 -13.62 1.70
CA GLY A 227 -5.75 -13.61 0.26
C GLY A 227 -6.02 -12.25 -0.38
N LEU A 228 -5.87 -11.16 0.36
CA LEU A 228 -6.17 -9.80 -0.10
C LEU A 228 -4.95 -9.13 -0.73
N THR A 229 -5.20 -8.21 -1.66
CA THR A 229 -4.17 -7.35 -2.23
C THR A 229 -3.85 -6.20 -1.28
N PHE A 230 -2.57 -6.07 -0.90
CA PHE A 230 -2.09 -4.95 -0.09
C PHE A 230 -1.18 -4.04 -0.91
N VAL A 231 -1.38 -2.73 -0.77
CA VAL A 231 -0.44 -1.72 -1.26
C VAL A 231 0.09 -0.96 -0.05
N PHE A 232 1.36 -1.15 0.23
CA PHE A 232 2.04 -0.65 1.41
C PHE A 232 3.02 0.46 1.04
N VAL A 233 2.97 1.58 1.74
CA VAL A 233 3.92 2.68 1.59
C VAL A 233 4.87 2.69 2.75
N THR A 234 6.17 2.76 2.45
CA THR A 234 7.21 2.95 3.45
C THR A 234 8.41 3.70 2.87
N HIS A 235 9.24 4.23 3.73
CA HIS A 235 10.59 4.71 3.41
C HIS A 235 11.68 3.77 3.96
N ASP A 236 11.29 2.72 4.68
CA ASP A 236 12.17 1.73 5.28
C ASP A 236 12.40 0.56 4.32
N GLN A 237 13.68 0.34 3.95
CA GLN A 237 14.06 -0.74 3.03
C GLN A 237 13.89 -2.13 3.64
N GLU A 238 14.09 -2.26 4.96
CA GLU A 238 13.96 -3.54 5.66
C GLU A 238 12.50 -4.00 5.67
N GLU A 239 11.56 -3.08 5.92
CA GLU A 239 10.12 -3.36 5.80
C GLU A 239 9.76 -3.84 4.39
N ALA A 240 10.20 -3.10 3.38
CA ALA A 240 9.92 -3.44 1.99
C ALA A 240 10.44 -4.83 1.61
N LEU A 241 11.68 -5.16 1.99
CA LEU A 241 12.29 -6.45 1.66
C LEU A 241 11.68 -7.64 2.42
N THR A 242 11.20 -7.40 3.64
CA THR A 242 10.66 -8.47 4.49
C THR A 242 9.24 -8.85 4.13
N MET A 243 8.39 -7.86 3.81
CA MET A 243 6.95 -8.06 3.69
C MET A 243 6.48 -8.26 2.24
N SER A 244 7.23 -7.76 1.25
CA SER A 244 6.71 -7.59 -0.10
C SER A 244 6.94 -8.79 -1.00
N ASP A 245 5.94 -9.07 -1.83
CA ASP A 245 6.12 -9.94 -3.00
C ASP A 245 6.76 -9.16 -4.14
N ARG A 246 6.47 -7.84 -4.24
CA ARG A 246 7.02 -6.93 -5.24
C ARG A 246 7.22 -5.53 -4.68
N ILE A 247 8.30 -4.86 -5.09
CA ILE A 247 8.65 -3.50 -4.64
C ILE A 247 8.71 -2.58 -5.86
N VAL A 248 8.04 -1.44 -5.77
CA VAL A 248 8.13 -0.33 -6.72
C VAL A 248 8.91 0.80 -6.05
N ILE A 249 10.04 1.15 -6.63
CA ILE A 249 10.86 2.25 -6.13
C ILE A 249 10.41 3.55 -6.82
N MET A 250 10.03 4.53 -6.00
CA MET A 250 9.69 5.88 -6.43
C MET A 250 10.81 6.83 -6.01
N ASP A 251 11.37 7.57 -6.98
CA ASP A 251 12.51 8.46 -6.75
C ASP A 251 12.15 9.93 -7.02
N LEU A 252 12.79 10.82 -6.24
CA LEU A 252 12.70 12.28 -6.40
C LEU A 252 13.49 12.85 -7.59
N SER A 253 14.25 12.03 -8.32
CA SER A 253 15.15 12.49 -9.38
C SER A 253 14.47 13.19 -10.55
N LEU A 254 13.23 13.62 -10.35
CA LEU A 254 12.41 14.43 -11.26
C LEU A 254 12.13 15.85 -10.80
N ILE A 255 12.58 16.25 -9.65
CA ILE A 255 12.54 17.67 -9.30
C ILE A 255 13.70 18.33 -10.04
N HIS A 256 13.38 18.91 -11.18
CA HIS A 256 14.24 19.84 -11.87
C HIS A 256 14.47 20.99 -10.91
N ILE A 257 15.66 21.06 -10.33
CA ILE A 257 16.18 22.32 -9.81
C ILE A 257 16.56 23.10 -11.06
N SER A 258 15.65 23.92 -11.56
CA SER A 258 16.02 25.04 -12.41
C SER A 258 16.66 26.08 -11.51
N GLU A 259 17.94 26.34 -11.74
CA GLU A 259 18.60 27.55 -11.25
C GLU A 259 17.85 28.80 -11.68
#